data_6ad1cdaa43ea6c6eef6d29bb15c1dc80
#
_entry.id   6ad1cdaa43ea6c6eef6d29bb15c1dc80
#
_cell.length_a   1.000
_cell.length_b   1.000
_cell.length_c   1.000
_cell.angle_alpha   90.00
_cell.angle_beta   90.00
_cell.angle_gamma   90.00
#
_symmetry.space_group_name_H-M   'P 1'
#
loop_
_entity.id
_entity.type
_entity.pdbx_description
1 polymer ?
#
loop_
_entity_poly.entity_id
_entity_poly.type
_entity_poly.pdbx_seq_one_letter_code
_entity_poly.pdbx_strand_id
1 'polypeptide(L)'
;MRGSHWFIICIVSFLVLMFAIECRLPKKFVWTPTFSHYDKQPFGCAVFDSLLSASLPMRYSVSGKTFYQLEQEDTVSRRAILVVNNHLALTDVDVNALLKGAERGNKIMLVSNSFTGNLRDTLGVESSYSYFNPIVLRKYAASLLSKDSLHWVGDSTVYPRRIFRFYPQLCSSYFWQDSLSVKVLAEKSISSDEFRYDFGVKFDSLQVDTLCNVPVAMSCSWGKGEIILVSTPLLFTNYGVLDGKNAAYIFRLLSQMGEFPIIRTEGYLEEAAQVQMSPFRYFISQRPLRWALYLTMIAILLFMTFTARRRQRVIPVIHEPENKSMEFTELIGTLYFQKKDHADLVHKKYIYFAEELRREIQVDVEDVADDERSFDRIAQKTGMSAEEIGKFIRTVRPVIYGGQTITAEQMKQFIDKMNEIIDHI
;
A
#
# COMPACT_ATOMS: atom_id res chain seq x y z
N MET A 1 -8.16 -14.29 -35.81
CA MET A 1 -8.65 -15.04 -34.61
C MET A 1 -7.58 -15.72 -33.78
N ARG A 2 -6.42 -16.10 -34.33
CA ARG A 2 -5.33 -16.79 -33.59
C ARG A 2 -4.55 -15.90 -32.62
N GLY A 3 -4.39 -14.61 -32.84
CA GLY A 3 -3.53 -13.74 -32.02
C GLY A 3 -4.06 -13.48 -30.59
N SER A 4 -5.38 -13.40 -30.39
CA SER A 4 -5.98 -13.13 -29.08
C SER A 4 -5.83 -14.32 -28.11
N HIS A 5 -5.92 -15.54 -28.61
CA HIS A 5 -5.73 -16.75 -27.78
C HIS A 5 -4.27 -16.93 -27.38
N TRP A 6 -3.33 -16.64 -28.28
CA TRP A 6 -1.90 -16.68 -27.96
C TRP A 6 -1.53 -15.65 -26.89
N PHE A 7 -2.10 -14.45 -26.94
CA PHE A 7 -1.89 -13.42 -25.93
C PHE A 7 -2.39 -13.85 -24.55
N ILE A 8 -3.59 -14.46 -24.49
CA ILE A 8 -4.14 -15.01 -23.24
C ILE A 8 -3.25 -16.13 -22.70
N ILE A 9 -2.82 -17.05 -23.55
CA ILE A 9 -1.95 -18.16 -23.16
C ILE A 9 -0.62 -17.62 -22.62
N CYS A 10 -0.02 -16.62 -23.24
CA CYS A 10 1.21 -15.99 -22.77
C CYS A 10 1.04 -15.35 -21.40
N ILE A 11 -0.07 -14.61 -21.14
CA ILE A 11 -0.33 -14.00 -19.83
C ILE A 11 -0.52 -15.07 -18.77
N VAL A 12 -1.33 -16.09 -19.05
CA VAL A 12 -1.57 -17.18 -18.10
C VAL A 12 -0.28 -17.94 -17.80
N SER A 13 0.49 -18.26 -18.83
CA SER A 13 1.79 -18.92 -18.67
C SER A 13 2.77 -18.06 -17.84
N PHE A 14 2.81 -16.76 -18.08
CA PHE A 14 3.63 -15.83 -17.32
C PHE A 14 3.21 -15.76 -15.85
N LEU A 15 1.91 -15.68 -15.56
CA LEU A 15 1.38 -15.67 -14.18
C LEU A 15 1.69 -16.98 -13.46
N VAL A 16 1.50 -18.13 -14.13
CA VAL A 16 1.83 -19.45 -13.59
C VAL A 16 3.33 -19.57 -13.33
N LEU A 17 4.16 -19.08 -14.24
CA LEU A 17 5.61 -19.07 -14.10
C LEU A 17 6.04 -18.19 -12.93
N MET A 18 5.53 -16.96 -12.81
CA MET A 18 5.80 -16.07 -11.67
C MET A 18 5.39 -16.74 -10.35
N PHE A 19 4.22 -17.35 -10.31
CA PHE A 19 3.74 -18.05 -9.12
C PHE A 19 4.65 -19.25 -8.76
N ALA A 20 5.04 -20.05 -9.75
CA ALA A 20 5.94 -21.19 -9.53
C ALA A 20 7.34 -20.74 -9.05
N ILE A 21 7.86 -19.65 -9.60
CA ILE A 21 9.14 -19.07 -9.15
C ILE A 21 9.01 -18.60 -7.70
N GLU A 22 7.98 -17.82 -7.37
CA GLU A 22 7.79 -17.31 -6.00
C GLU A 22 7.61 -18.43 -4.97
N CYS A 23 6.91 -19.52 -5.33
CA CYS A 23 6.77 -20.68 -4.46
C CYS A 23 8.08 -21.48 -4.27
N ARG A 24 8.99 -21.45 -5.25
CA ARG A 24 10.27 -22.17 -5.19
C ARG A 24 11.42 -21.33 -4.65
N LEU A 25 11.29 -19.99 -4.63
CA LEU A 25 12.33 -19.15 -4.05
C LEU A 25 12.49 -19.48 -2.56
N PRO A 26 13.72 -19.81 -2.09
CA PRO A 26 13.96 -20.03 -0.68
C PRO A 26 13.56 -18.78 0.10
N LYS A 27 12.85 -18.97 1.20
CA LYS A 27 12.49 -17.87 2.10
C LYS A 27 13.79 -17.21 2.57
N LYS A 28 14.00 -15.95 2.21
CA LYS A 28 15.12 -15.19 2.74
C LYS A 28 14.96 -15.05 4.24
N PHE A 29 16.01 -15.41 4.99
CA PHE A 29 16.02 -15.15 6.42
C PHE A 29 16.06 -13.65 6.67
N VAL A 30 15.09 -13.19 7.45
CA VAL A 30 15.06 -11.82 7.97
C VAL A 30 15.78 -11.84 9.31
N TRP A 31 16.85 -11.05 9.42
CA TRP A 31 17.70 -11.01 10.62
C TRP A 31 17.34 -9.87 11.56
N THR A 32 16.22 -9.19 11.31
CA THR A 32 15.69 -8.15 12.20
C THR A 32 14.99 -8.82 13.37
N PRO A 33 15.34 -8.49 14.62
CA PRO A 33 14.67 -9.02 15.78
C PRO A 33 13.21 -8.57 15.85
N THR A 34 12.29 -9.53 15.91
CA THR A 34 10.84 -9.28 16.01
C THR A 34 10.29 -9.67 17.36
N PHE A 35 10.90 -10.62 18.03
CA PHE A 35 10.45 -11.23 19.28
C PHE A 35 8.99 -11.73 19.27
N SER A 36 8.34 -11.79 18.12
CA SER A 36 6.96 -12.23 18.03
C SER A 36 6.82 -13.74 18.14
N HIS A 37 5.80 -14.20 18.86
CA HIS A 37 5.50 -15.63 19.03
C HIS A 37 5.03 -16.33 17.73
N TYR A 38 4.59 -15.56 16.73
CA TYR A 38 4.25 -16.09 15.41
C TYR A 38 5.45 -16.21 14.48
N ASP A 39 6.52 -15.50 14.77
CA ASP A 39 7.64 -15.40 13.86
C ASP A 39 8.60 -16.57 14.00
N LYS A 40 8.75 -17.32 12.91
CA LYS A 40 9.66 -18.46 12.78
C LYS A 40 11.05 -18.07 12.26
N GLN A 41 11.30 -16.78 12.02
CA GLN A 41 12.61 -16.28 11.62
C GLN A 41 13.63 -16.44 12.78
N PRO A 42 14.93 -16.30 12.52
CA PRO A 42 15.95 -16.53 13.55
C PRO A 42 15.73 -15.74 14.84
N PHE A 43 15.30 -14.49 14.75
CA PHE A 43 15.05 -13.61 15.90
C PHE A 43 13.58 -13.34 16.19
N GLY A 44 12.69 -14.27 15.78
CA GLY A 44 11.36 -14.44 16.32
C GLY A 44 11.39 -15.33 17.56
N CYS A 45 10.25 -15.58 18.19
CA CYS A 45 10.13 -16.38 19.41
C CYS A 45 9.24 -17.63 19.26
N ALA A 46 8.82 -18.00 18.04
CA ALA A 46 7.89 -19.12 17.85
C ALA A 46 8.38 -20.46 18.45
N VAL A 47 9.68 -20.76 18.35
CA VAL A 47 10.27 -21.97 18.93
C VAL A 47 10.35 -21.86 20.44
N PHE A 48 10.77 -20.72 20.96
CA PHE A 48 10.82 -20.46 22.41
C PHE A 48 9.44 -20.65 23.07
N ASP A 49 8.42 -20.04 22.50
CA ASP A 49 7.05 -20.13 23.02
C ASP A 49 6.49 -21.55 22.91
N SER A 50 6.78 -22.25 21.82
CA SER A 50 6.40 -23.66 21.65
C SER A 50 7.05 -24.56 22.70
N LEU A 51 8.33 -24.34 23.01
CA LEU A 51 9.04 -25.09 24.04
C LEU A 51 8.46 -24.81 25.44
N LEU A 52 8.17 -23.55 25.76
CA LEU A 52 7.56 -23.20 27.04
C LEU A 52 6.15 -23.77 27.18
N SER A 53 5.33 -23.66 26.14
CA SER A 53 3.98 -24.23 26.14
C SER A 53 4.00 -25.77 26.32
N ALA A 54 4.98 -26.45 25.73
CA ALA A 54 5.15 -27.89 25.89
C ALA A 54 5.69 -28.27 27.29
N SER A 55 6.61 -27.45 27.82
CA SER A 55 7.25 -27.71 29.15
C SER A 55 6.38 -27.33 30.33
N LEU A 56 5.51 -26.33 30.17
CA LEU A 56 4.63 -25.78 31.20
C LEU A 56 3.17 -25.82 30.76
N PRO A 57 2.59 -27.01 30.55
CA PRO A 57 1.21 -27.11 30.09
C PRO A 57 0.27 -26.42 31.08
N MET A 58 -0.66 -25.57 30.54
CA MET A 58 -1.65 -24.80 31.31
C MET A 58 -1.05 -23.70 32.23
N ARG A 59 0.27 -23.53 32.29
CA ARG A 59 0.94 -22.53 33.13
C ARG A 59 1.65 -21.45 32.30
N TYR A 60 1.61 -21.52 30.99
CA TYR A 60 2.20 -20.56 30.08
C TYR A 60 1.17 -20.02 29.10
N SER A 61 1.13 -18.71 28.94
CA SER A 61 0.27 -18.04 27.96
C SER A 61 0.96 -16.81 27.38
N VAL A 62 0.63 -16.46 26.14
CA VAL A 62 1.07 -15.24 25.48
C VAL A 62 -0.09 -14.25 25.40
N SER A 63 0.17 -12.99 25.75
CA SER A 63 -0.83 -11.92 25.79
C SER A 63 -0.30 -10.67 25.05
N GLY A 64 -1.15 -9.96 24.34
CA GLY A 64 -0.82 -8.65 23.74
C GLY A 64 -1.09 -7.46 24.67
N LYS A 65 -1.33 -7.69 25.98
CA LYS A 65 -1.74 -6.66 26.92
C LYS A 65 -0.54 -6.03 27.62
N THR A 66 -0.62 -4.73 27.92
CA THR A 66 0.38 -4.01 28.72
C THR A 66 0.29 -4.35 30.20
N PHE A 67 1.25 -3.93 31.01
CA PHE A 67 1.21 -4.10 32.47
C PHE A 67 -0.04 -3.48 33.08
N TYR A 68 -0.40 -2.29 32.64
CA TYR A 68 -1.61 -1.62 33.11
C TYR A 68 -2.88 -2.42 32.77
N GLN A 69 -3.00 -2.94 31.57
CA GLN A 69 -4.15 -3.76 31.19
C GLN A 69 -4.21 -5.08 31.95
N LEU A 70 -3.07 -5.73 32.17
CA LEU A 70 -2.99 -6.95 32.94
C LEU A 70 -3.37 -6.71 34.43
N GLU A 71 -2.99 -5.56 34.97
CA GLU A 71 -3.35 -5.16 36.35
C GLU A 71 -4.86 -4.94 36.50
N GLN A 72 -5.50 -4.32 35.52
CA GLN A 72 -6.95 -4.07 35.54
C GLN A 72 -7.79 -5.35 35.49
N GLU A 73 -7.28 -6.41 34.90
CA GLU A 73 -8.01 -7.67 34.74
C GLU A 73 -7.98 -8.53 36.02
N ASP A 74 -6.83 -8.61 36.65
CA ASP A 74 -6.66 -9.47 37.83
C ASP A 74 -5.62 -8.87 38.80
N THR A 75 -6.11 -8.38 39.89
CA THR A 75 -5.31 -7.81 40.97
C THR A 75 -5.02 -8.78 42.12
N VAL A 76 -5.61 -9.96 42.10
CA VAL A 76 -5.60 -10.89 43.24
C VAL A 76 -4.62 -12.04 43.03
N SER A 77 -4.56 -12.60 41.84
CA SER A 77 -3.76 -13.79 41.56
C SER A 77 -2.28 -13.45 41.46
N ARG A 78 -1.44 -14.23 42.13
CA ARG A 78 0.02 -14.15 41.95
C ARG A 78 0.40 -14.82 40.64
N ARG A 79 1.18 -14.11 39.84
CA ARG A 79 1.61 -14.56 38.53
C ARG A 79 3.05 -14.13 38.25
N ALA A 80 3.63 -14.79 37.27
CA ALA A 80 4.91 -14.41 36.70
C ALA A 80 4.68 -13.71 35.34
N ILE A 81 5.27 -12.55 35.14
CA ILE A 81 5.14 -11.79 33.88
C ILE A 81 6.50 -11.74 33.22
N LEU A 82 6.55 -12.17 31.93
CA LEU A 82 7.75 -12.16 31.11
C LEU A 82 7.59 -11.16 29.96
N VAL A 83 8.54 -10.24 29.83
CA VAL A 83 8.65 -9.33 28.68
C VAL A 83 9.97 -9.60 27.99
N VAL A 84 9.95 -9.79 26.67
CA VAL A 84 11.16 -9.95 25.85
C VAL A 84 11.09 -8.94 24.70
N ASN A 85 11.99 -7.98 24.71
CA ASN A 85 12.07 -6.95 23.67
C ASN A 85 13.52 -6.49 23.49
N ASN A 86 13.82 -5.80 22.40
CA ASN A 86 15.16 -5.24 22.17
C ASN A 86 15.38 -3.96 22.99
N HIS A 87 14.40 -3.07 22.99
CA HIS A 87 14.39 -1.82 23.75
C HIS A 87 13.07 -1.72 24.51
N LEU A 88 13.14 -1.57 25.80
CA LEU A 88 11.95 -1.49 26.64
C LEU A 88 11.77 -0.06 27.15
N ALA A 89 10.80 0.63 26.54
CA ALA A 89 10.34 1.93 26.97
C ALA A 89 8.93 1.80 27.54
N LEU A 90 8.79 1.86 28.86
CA LEU A 90 7.50 1.80 29.53
C LEU A 90 6.97 3.20 29.82
N THR A 91 5.66 3.37 29.70
CA THR A 91 4.99 4.59 30.14
C THR A 91 4.98 4.65 31.68
N ASP A 92 4.80 5.82 32.26
CA ASP A 92 4.72 5.99 33.74
C ASP A 92 3.60 5.16 34.35
N VAL A 93 2.50 5.01 33.61
CA VAL A 93 1.35 4.20 34.04
C VAL A 93 1.72 2.72 34.07
N ASP A 94 2.44 2.24 33.08
CA ASP A 94 2.89 0.84 33.06
C ASP A 94 3.99 0.56 34.09
N VAL A 95 4.91 1.49 34.31
CA VAL A 95 5.92 1.37 35.38
C VAL A 95 5.24 1.27 36.77
N ASN A 96 4.27 2.13 37.03
CA ASN A 96 3.50 2.09 38.27
C ASN A 96 2.72 0.78 38.45
N ALA A 97 2.11 0.27 37.38
CA ALA A 97 1.40 -1.01 37.38
C ALA A 97 2.35 -2.20 37.63
N LEU A 98 3.53 -2.17 36.97
CA LEU A 98 4.59 -3.15 37.19
C LEU A 98 5.05 -3.18 38.66
N LEU A 99 5.39 -2.03 39.23
CA LEU A 99 5.87 -1.91 40.62
C LEU A 99 4.81 -2.36 41.64
N LYS A 100 3.55 -1.93 41.46
CA LYS A 100 2.42 -2.40 42.29
C LYS A 100 2.22 -3.91 42.17
N GLY A 101 2.34 -4.45 40.96
CA GLY A 101 2.28 -5.90 40.74
C GLY A 101 3.37 -6.64 41.47
N ALA A 102 4.61 -6.15 41.46
CA ALA A 102 5.72 -6.71 42.24
C ALA A 102 5.50 -6.57 43.73
N GLU A 103 5.02 -5.43 44.24
CA GLU A 103 4.69 -5.23 45.66
C GLU A 103 3.69 -6.26 46.20
N ARG A 104 2.73 -6.68 45.37
CA ARG A 104 1.74 -7.72 45.72
C ARG A 104 2.29 -9.13 45.74
N GLY A 105 3.47 -9.34 45.16
CA GLY A 105 4.15 -10.63 45.12
C GLY A 105 4.24 -11.29 43.77
N ASN A 106 3.98 -10.57 42.70
CA ASN A 106 4.26 -11.05 41.33
C ASN A 106 5.76 -11.11 41.08
N LYS A 107 6.18 -12.05 40.26
CA LYS A 107 7.54 -12.10 39.74
C LYS A 107 7.55 -11.57 38.31
N ILE A 108 8.41 -10.59 38.06
CA ILE A 108 8.44 -9.90 36.78
C ILE A 108 9.84 -10.04 36.17
N MET A 109 9.93 -10.64 34.99
CA MET A 109 11.19 -10.76 34.26
C MET A 109 11.16 -9.85 33.03
N LEU A 110 12.06 -8.89 32.99
CA LEU A 110 12.24 -7.94 31.91
C LEU A 110 13.54 -8.29 31.18
N VAL A 111 13.38 -8.74 29.93
CA VAL A 111 14.50 -9.14 29.08
C VAL A 111 14.65 -8.10 27.98
N SER A 112 15.66 -7.24 28.07
CA SER A 112 15.88 -6.16 27.12
C SER A 112 17.34 -5.72 27.10
N ASN A 113 17.84 -5.31 25.91
CA ASN A 113 19.16 -4.71 25.78
C ASN A 113 19.26 -3.35 26.49
N SER A 114 18.16 -2.60 26.53
CA SER A 114 18.15 -1.29 27.19
C SER A 114 16.80 -1.00 27.84
N PHE A 115 16.86 -0.31 28.94
CA PHE A 115 15.72 0.21 29.67
C PHE A 115 15.76 1.74 29.62
N THR A 116 14.66 2.38 29.33
CA THR A 116 14.58 3.85 29.20
C THR A 116 13.47 4.43 30.08
N GLY A 117 13.56 5.72 30.36
CA GLY A 117 12.55 6.44 31.14
C GLY A 117 12.52 6.07 32.62
N ASN A 118 11.38 6.26 33.24
CA ASN A 118 11.19 6.16 34.68
C ASN A 118 11.55 4.79 35.29
N LEU A 119 11.48 3.71 34.52
CA LEU A 119 11.89 2.39 35.00
C LEU A 119 13.39 2.35 35.34
N ARG A 120 14.21 2.88 34.44
CA ARG A 120 15.67 2.99 34.61
C ARG A 120 15.98 3.79 35.87
N ASP A 121 15.36 4.98 35.99
CA ASP A 121 15.63 5.91 37.09
C ASP A 121 15.13 5.34 38.44
N THR A 122 13.99 4.63 38.47
CA THR A 122 13.43 4.02 39.66
C THR A 122 14.27 2.83 40.18
N LEU A 123 14.78 2.02 39.25
CA LEU A 123 15.61 0.86 39.60
C LEU A 123 17.10 1.22 39.72
N GLY A 124 17.52 2.43 39.38
CA GLY A 124 18.92 2.87 39.42
C GLY A 124 19.84 1.99 38.54
N VAL A 125 19.35 1.46 37.46
CA VAL A 125 20.06 0.51 36.62
C VAL A 125 20.37 1.14 35.26
N GLU A 126 21.62 1.13 34.88
CA GLU A 126 22.06 1.50 33.55
C GLU A 126 22.44 0.26 32.74
N SER A 127 22.16 0.30 31.44
CA SER A 127 22.55 -0.76 30.51
C SER A 127 23.54 -0.23 29.49
N SER A 128 24.55 -1.04 29.17
CA SER A 128 25.46 -0.72 28.07
C SER A 128 24.68 -0.69 26.76
N TYR A 129 25.02 0.26 25.88
CA TYR A 129 24.40 0.33 24.56
C TYR A 129 25.12 -0.61 23.62
N SER A 130 24.41 -1.58 23.09
CA SER A 130 24.94 -2.46 22.04
C SER A 130 24.00 -2.51 20.84
N TYR A 131 24.58 -2.20 19.70
CA TYR A 131 23.88 -2.27 18.43
C TYR A 131 23.98 -3.67 17.83
N PHE A 132 22.84 -4.32 17.66
CA PHE A 132 22.78 -5.61 16.97
C PHE A 132 23.03 -5.46 15.48
N ASN A 133 24.10 -6.10 14.97
CA ASN A 133 24.42 -6.11 13.56
C ASN A 133 24.36 -7.55 13.00
N PRO A 134 23.33 -7.87 12.21
CA PRO A 134 23.17 -9.23 11.66
C PRO A 134 24.26 -9.61 10.67
N ILE A 135 24.90 -8.65 10.01
CA ILE A 135 26.02 -8.92 9.08
C ILE A 135 27.23 -9.39 9.85
N VAL A 136 27.51 -8.73 10.98
CA VAL A 136 28.61 -9.11 11.87
C VAL A 136 28.37 -10.49 12.47
N LEU A 137 27.15 -10.76 12.95
CA LEU A 137 26.80 -12.10 13.46
C LEU A 137 27.04 -13.19 12.42
N ARG A 138 26.61 -12.99 11.17
CA ARG A 138 26.82 -13.94 10.07
C ARG A 138 28.30 -14.17 9.77
N LYS A 139 29.09 -13.12 9.82
CA LYS A 139 30.56 -13.21 9.63
C LYS A 139 31.20 -14.00 10.76
N TYR A 140 30.83 -13.76 11.99
CA TYR A 140 31.33 -14.50 13.15
C TYR A 140 30.92 -15.98 13.13
N ALA A 141 29.67 -16.26 12.80
CA ALA A 141 29.19 -17.64 12.70
C ALA A 141 29.89 -18.43 11.60
N ALA A 142 30.26 -17.78 10.48
CA ALA A 142 31.02 -18.42 9.38
C ALA A 142 32.52 -18.62 9.68
N SER A 143 33.10 -17.75 10.51
CA SER A 143 34.56 -17.75 10.76
C SER A 143 34.99 -18.55 12.00
N LEU A 144 34.10 -19.25 12.66
CA LEU A 144 34.35 -19.99 13.90
C LEU A 144 35.05 -19.17 15.00
N LEU A 145 34.86 -17.85 14.99
CA LEU A 145 35.44 -16.96 15.99
C LEU A 145 34.99 -17.32 17.41
N SER A 146 35.81 -16.99 18.39
CA SER A 146 35.58 -17.31 19.79
C SER A 146 34.20 -16.81 20.26
N LYS A 147 33.43 -17.70 20.86
CA LYS A 147 32.21 -17.36 21.55
C LYS A 147 32.56 -16.73 22.89
N ASP A 148 31.85 -15.66 23.25
CA ASP A 148 31.89 -15.09 24.60
C ASP A 148 31.33 -16.06 25.62
N SER A 149 31.78 -15.91 26.86
CA SER A 149 31.33 -16.75 27.95
C SER A 149 30.43 -15.98 28.94
N LEU A 150 29.29 -16.59 29.26
CA LEU A 150 28.44 -16.17 30.36
C LEU A 150 28.62 -17.14 31.52
N HIS A 151 28.81 -16.59 32.72
CA HIS A 151 29.00 -17.33 33.91
C HIS A 151 27.71 -17.28 34.75
N TRP A 152 27.16 -18.47 35.08
CA TRP A 152 26.06 -18.55 36.00
C TRP A 152 26.61 -18.47 37.42
N VAL A 153 26.21 -17.44 38.19
CA VAL A 153 26.63 -17.19 39.59
C VAL A 153 25.48 -17.20 40.56
N GLY A 154 24.25 -17.45 40.10
CA GLY A 154 23.07 -17.58 40.93
C GLY A 154 23.22 -18.72 41.96
N ASP A 155 22.11 -19.03 42.69
CA ASP A 155 22.13 -20.00 43.76
C ASP A 155 22.76 -21.33 43.33
N SER A 156 23.91 -21.64 43.92
CA SER A 156 24.67 -22.87 43.64
C SER A 156 24.05 -24.14 44.24
N THR A 157 23.10 -23.99 45.18
CA THR A 157 22.37 -25.12 45.74
C THR A 157 21.33 -25.66 44.78
N VAL A 158 20.74 -24.79 43.98
CA VAL A 158 19.75 -25.16 42.95
C VAL A 158 20.43 -25.53 41.64
N TYR A 159 21.36 -24.69 41.20
CA TYR A 159 22.07 -24.89 39.96
C TYR A 159 23.59 -24.73 40.13
N PRO A 160 24.38 -25.72 39.76
CA PRO A 160 25.84 -25.60 39.83
C PRO A 160 26.36 -24.50 38.92
N ARG A 161 27.46 -23.88 39.32
CA ARG A 161 28.16 -22.92 38.51
C ARG A 161 28.44 -23.52 37.12
N ARG A 162 28.13 -22.79 36.05
CA ARG A 162 28.29 -23.25 34.69
C ARG A 162 28.62 -22.09 33.76
N ILE A 163 29.46 -22.36 32.79
CA ILE A 163 29.81 -21.44 31.69
C ILE A 163 28.98 -21.79 30.46
N PHE A 164 28.34 -20.77 29.91
CA PHE A 164 27.61 -20.84 28.63
C PHE A 164 28.37 -20.03 27.60
N ARG A 165 28.36 -20.47 26.34
CA ARG A 165 29.11 -19.83 25.26
C ARG A 165 28.15 -19.35 24.18
N PHE A 166 28.20 -18.05 23.90
CA PHE A 166 27.34 -17.39 22.93
C PHE A 166 28.17 -16.55 21.96
N TYR A 167 27.65 -16.32 20.77
CA TYR A 167 28.24 -15.32 19.88
C TYR A 167 28.15 -13.93 20.52
N PRO A 168 29.18 -13.09 20.39
CA PRO A 168 29.22 -11.76 21.01
C PRO A 168 28.00 -10.90 20.75
N GLN A 169 27.48 -10.95 19.53
CA GLN A 169 26.30 -10.19 19.12
C GLN A 169 25.00 -10.61 19.84
N LEU A 170 24.94 -11.78 20.44
CA LEU A 170 23.75 -12.26 21.17
C LEU A 170 23.75 -11.86 22.65
N CYS A 171 24.91 -11.57 23.21
CA CYS A 171 25.08 -11.21 24.60
C CYS A 171 26.00 -10.00 24.76
N SER A 172 25.73 -8.97 24.00
CA SER A 172 26.58 -7.78 23.93
C SER A 172 26.31 -6.75 25.02
N SER A 173 25.08 -6.72 25.56
CA SER A 173 24.72 -5.76 26.62
C SER A 173 24.96 -6.33 28.02
N TYR A 174 25.18 -5.45 28.98
CA TYR A 174 25.35 -5.74 30.39
C TYR A 174 24.85 -4.56 31.24
N PHE A 175 24.72 -4.78 32.54
CA PHE A 175 24.19 -3.77 33.45
C PHE A 175 25.28 -3.16 34.32
N TRP A 176 25.03 -1.94 34.74
CA TRP A 176 25.71 -1.30 35.84
C TRP A 176 24.69 -0.72 36.81
N GLN A 177 24.98 -0.78 38.12
CA GLN A 177 24.09 -0.34 39.16
C GLN A 177 24.86 0.26 40.31
N ASP A 178 24.33 1.35 40.84
CA ASP A 178 25.00 2.15 41.90
C ASP A 178 24.37 1.98 43.31
N SER A 179 23.13 1.56 43.45
CA SER A 179 22.38 1.85 44.68
C SER A 179 21.49 0.74 45.27
N LEU A 180 21.15 -0.33 44.55
CA LEU A 180 20.23 -1.35 45.09
C LEU A 180 20.94 -2.64 45.49
N SER A 181 20.43 -3.29 46.54
CA SER A 181 20.84 -4.67 46.85
C SER A 181 20.27 -5.61 45.80
N VAL A 182 21.10 -6.04 44.86
CA VAL A 182 20.73 -7.00 43.85
C VAL A 182 21.44 -8.32 44.03
N LYS A 183 20.75 -9.37 43.66
CA LYS A 183 21.33 -10.71 43.53
C LYS A 183 21.72 -10.89 42.04
N VAL A 184 23.02 -10.99 41.77
CA VAL A 184 23.50 -11.30 40.45
C VAL A 184 23.24 -12.77 40.11
N LEU A 185 22.65 -13.03 38.96
CA LEU A 185 22.31 -14.37 38.47
C LEU A 185 23.31 -14.88 37.45
N ALA A 186 23.75 -13.99 36.54
CA ALA A 186 24.73 -14.31 35.54
C ALA A 186 25.62 -13.10 35.24
N GLU A 187 26.87 -13.38 34.94
CA GLU A 187 27.91 -12.39 34.64
C GLU A 187 28.61 -12.65 33.29
N LYS A 188 29.12 -11.59 32.69
CA LYS A 188 30.01 -11.63 31.53
C LYS A 188 31.35 -10.97 31.92
N SER A 189 32.45 -11.54 31.45
CA SER A 189 33.76 -10.90 31.59
C SER A 189 34.03 -9.97 30.41
N ILE A 190 34.34 -8.73 30.70
CA ILE A 190 34.70 -7.69 29.70
C ILE A 190 36.03 -7.06 30.09
N SER A 191 36.67 -6.33 29.14
CA SER A 191 37.84 -5.54 29.47
C SER A 191 37.46 -4.30 30.27
N SER A 192 38.36 -3.83 31.10
CA SER A 192 38.17 -2.58 31.88
C SER A 192 38.03 -1.38 30.95
N ASP A 193 38.64 -1.38 29.79
CA ASP A 193 38.54 -0.29 28.81
C ASP A 193 37.16 -0.24 28.14
N GLU A 194 36.57 -1.40 27.83
CA GLU A 194 35.19 -1.51 27.32
C GLU A 194 34.21 -0.94 28.34
N PHE A 195 34.36 -1.30 29.62
CA PHE A 195 33.51 -0.80 30.69
C PHE A 195 33.61 0.74 30.87
N ARG A 196 34.83 1.28 30.81
CA ARG A 196 35.07 2.73 30.88
C ARG A 196 34.42 3.47 29.72
N TYR A 197 34.53 2.92 28.54
CA TYR A 197 33.95 3.51 27.34
C TYR A 197 32.42 3.59 27.46
N ASP A 198 31.79 2.52 27.91
CA ASP A 198 30.33 2.45 27.96
C ASP A 198 29.68 3.32 29.05
N PHE A 199 30.31 3.40 30.22
CA PHE A 199 29.71 4.12 31.36
C PHE A 199 30.47 5.39 31.77
N GLY A 200 31.56 5.72 31.10
CA GLY A 200 32.33 6.95 31.40
C GLY A 200 32.95 6.97 32.83
N VAL A 201 33.04 5.82 33.47
CA VAL A 201 33.57 5.70 34.82
C VAL A 201 35.08 5.84 34.84
N LYS A 202 35.62 6.80 35.58
CA LYS A 202 37.04 6.96 35.79
C LYS A 202 37.49 6.01 36.91
N PHE A 203 38.12 4.90 36.56
CA PHE A 203 38.83 4.12 37.55
C PHE A 203 40.21 4.78 37.82
N ASP A 204 40.46 5.10 39.08
CA ASP A 204 41.65 5.85 39.53
C ASP A 204 42.93 4.99 39.61
N SER A 205 42.90 3.74 39.20
CA SER A 205 44.06 2.83 39.29
C SER A 205 44.58 2.44 37.93
N LEU A 206 45.87 2.63 37.74
CA LEU A 206 46.75 2.31 36.62
C LEU A 206 46.87 0.80 36.32
N GLN A 207 45.82 0.00 36.36
CA GLN A 207 45.86 -1.39 35.96
C GLN A 207 45.27 -1.54 34.57
N VAL A 208 46.15 -1.56 33.59
CA VAL A 208 45.88 -1.88 32.19
C VAL A 208 45.51 -3.38 32.13
N ASP A 209 44.44 -3.71 31.40
CA ASP A 209 43.99 -5.08 31.05
C ASP A 209 43.45 -5.98 32.19
N THR A 210 42.78 -5.45 33.18
CA THR A 210 42.00 -6.28 34.12
C THR A 210 40.63 -6.63 33.52
N LEU A 211 40.29 -7.93 33.53
CA LEU A 211 38.94 -8.39 33.21
C LEU A 211 38.00 -8.04 34.36
N CYS A 212 36.91 -7.37 34.02
CA CYS A 212 35.84 -7.05 34.93
C CYS A 212 34.66 -8.00 34.70
N ASN A 213 34.06 -8.53 35.74
CA ASN A 213 32.82 -9.28 35.64
C ASN A 213 31.64 -8.32 35.81
N VAL A 214 30.80 -8.26 34.77
CA VAL A 214 29.64 -7.39 34.73
C VAL A 214 28.36 -8.21 34.72
N PRO A 215 27.30 -7.80 35.41
CA PRO A 215 26.05 -8.53 35.44
C PRO A 215 25.32 -8.43 34.10
N VAL A 216 24.85 -9.58 33.60
CA VAL A 216 23.96 -9.69 32.42
C VAL A 216 22.57 -10.17 32.81
N ALA A 217 22.43 -10.72 34.03
CA ALA A 217 21.17 -11.06 34.64
C ALA A 217 21.24 -10.81 36.14
N MET A 218 20.25 -10.13 36.69
CA MET A 218 20.17 -9.80 38.08
C MET A 218 18.73 -9.79 38.57
N SER A 219 18.55 -9.95 39.85
CA SER A 219 17.24 -9.97 40.51
C SER A 219 17.24 -8.96 41.68
N CYS A 220 16.16 -8.21 41.74
CA CYS A 220 15.89 -7.23 42.78
C CYS A 220 14.58 -7.59 43.51
N SER A 221 14.62 -7.68 44.83
CA SER A 221 13.42 -7.85 45.62
C SER A 221 12.63 -6.55 45.70
N TRP A 222 11.35 -6.58 45.37
CA TRP A 222 10.47 -5.43 45.40
C TRP A 222 9.15 -5.76 46.10
N GLY A 223 8.96 -5.20 47.29
CA GLY A 223 7.83 -5.57 48.15
C GLY A 223 7.81 -7.06 48.49
N LYS A 224 6.74 -7.76 48.13
CA LYS A 224 6.59 -9.21 48.29
C LYS A 224 7.00 -10.03 47.08
N GLY A 225 7.34 -9.38 45.98
CA GLY A 225 7.72 -9.99 44.71
C GLY A 225 9.17 -9.75 44.36
N GLU A 226 9.46 -9.94 43.07
CA GLU A 226 10.82 -9.90 42.56
C GLU A 226 10.82 -9.37 41.13
N ILE A 227 11.73 -8.45 40.81
CA ILE A 227 11.97 -7.95 39.48
C ILE A 227 13.30 -8.51 39.00
N ILE A 228 13.28 -9.26 37.92
CA ILE A 228 14.44 -9.89 37.30
C ILE A 228 14.75 -9.15 36.02
N LEU A 229 15.96 -8.61 35.90
CA LEU A 229 16.44 -7.90 34.73
C LEU A 229 17.44 -8.77 33.99
N VAL A 230 17.28 -8.87 32.68
CA VAL A 230 18.15 -9.67 31.79
C VAL A 230 18.52 -8.85 30.55
N SER A 231 19.81 -8.65 30.30
CA SER A 231 20.30 -7.82 29.18
C SER A 231 20.50 -8.58 27.86
N THR A 232 20.08 -9.84 27.79
CA THR A 232 20.38 -10.72 26.66
C THR A 232 19.12 -11.19 25.92
N PRO A 233 18.29 -10.28 25.34
CA PRO A 233 16.99 -10.65 24.75
C PRO A 233 17.14 -11.59 23.55
N LEU A 234 18.19 -11.46 22.75
CA LEU A 234 18.39 -12.30 21.57
C LEU A 234 18.58 -13.80 21.90
N LEU A 235 18.96 -14.12 23.15
CA LEU A 235 19.03 -15.52 23.60
C LEU A 235 17.66 -16.17 23.72
N PHE A 236 16.60 -15.40 23.94
CA PHE A 236 15.21 -15.88 24.02
C PHE A 236 14.55 -16.08 22.66
N THR A 237 15.27 -15.81 21.59
CA THR A 237 14.77 -15.99 20.21
C THR A 237 14.98 -17.43 19.71
N ASN A 238 14.37 -17.76 18.59
CA ASN A 238 14.52 -19.07 17.96
C ASN A 238 15.99 -19.47 17.76
N TYR A 239 16.80 -18.51 17.30
CA TYR A 239 18.24 -18.76 17.11
C TYR A 239 18.96 -18.98 18.45
N GLY A 240 18.73 -18.12 19.44
CA GLY A 240 19.40 -18.21 20.72
C GLY A 240 19.07 -19.50 21.48
N VAL A 241 17.81 -19.93 21.45
CA VAL A 241 17.36 -21.17 22.11
C VAL A 241 17.96 -22.42 21.47
N LEU A 242 18.10 -22.41 20.13
CA LEU A 242 18.60 -23.58 19.37
C LEU A 242 20.13 -23.64 19.33
N ASP A 243 20.85 -22.57 19.66
CA ASP A 243 22.33 -22.57 19.62
C ASP A 243 22.93 -23.41 20.75
N GLY A 244 23.39 -24.58 20.42
CA GLY A 244 24.10 -25.46 21.33
C GLY A 244 23.31 -25.90 22.56
N LYS A 245 23.87 -25.66 23.76
CA LYS A 245 23.22 -25.99 25.04
C LYS A 245 22.67 -24.76 25.76
N ASN A 246 22.42 -23.69 25.05
CA ASN A 246 22.09 -22.39 25.62
C ASN A 246 20.65 -22.32 26.15
N ALA A 247 19.76 -23.17 25.68
CA ALA A 247 18.43 -23.33 26.28
C ALA A 247 18.51 -23.57 27.79
N ALA A 248 19.53 -24.26 28.31
CA ALA A 248 19.70 -24.49 29.72
C ALA A 248 19.97 -23.19 30.54
N TYR A 249 20.58 -22.16 29.93
CA TYR A 249 20.71 -20.83 30.53
C TYR A 249 19.35 -20.15 30.69
N ILE A 250 18.58 -20.17 29.65
CA ILE A 250 17.23 -19.57 29.63
C ILE A 250 16.32 -20.24 30.63
N PHE A 251 16.33 -21.56 30.69
CA PHE A 251 15.51 -22.29 31.69
C PHE A 251 15.96 -22.06 33.14
N ARG A 252 17.24 -21.81 33.40
CA ARG A 252 17.69 -21.38 34.72
C ARG A 252 17.18 -20.01 35.08
N LEU A 253 17.13 -19.06 34.14
CA LEU A 253 16.52 -17.77 34.37
C LEU A 253 15.02 -17.90 34.63
N LEU A 254 14.31 -18.65 33.81
CA LEU A 254 12.87 -18.87 33.97
C LEU A 254 12.52 -19.59 35.29
N SER A 255 13.40 -20.45 35.79
CA SER A 255 13.19 -21.11 37.09
C SER A 255 13.15 -20.12 38.28
N GLN A 256 13.77 -18.93 38.10
CA GLN A 256 13.68 -17.86 39.13
C GLN A 256 12.25 -17.32 39.26
N MET A 257 11.41 -17.49 38.26
CA MET A 257 10.00 -17.09 38.30
C MET A 257 9.14 -18.02 39.19
N GLY A 258 9.69 -19.12 39.64
CA GLY A 258 9.03 -20.06 40.56
C GLY A 258 7.91 -20.86 39.88
N GLU A 259 6.91 -21.25 40.68
CA GLU A 259 5.80 -22.09 40.24
C GLU A 259 4.58 -21.30 39.74
N PHE A 260 4.69 -19.98 39.58
CA PHE A 260 3.57 -19.16 39.15
C PHE A 260 3.23 -19.38 37.66
N PRO A 261 1.96 -19.16 37.29
CA PRO A 261 1.60 -19.10 35.85
C PRO A 261 2.38 -17.97 35.19
N ILE A 262 3.02 -18.29 34.08
CA ILE A 262 3.84 -17.33 33.33
C ILE A 262 2.98 -16.72 32.21
N ILE A 263 2.82 -15.41 32.22
CA ILE A 263 2.22 -14.65 31.14
C ILE A 263 3.34 -13.91 30.42
N ARG A 264 3.62 -14.29 29.18
CA ARG A 264 4.50 -13.51 28.32
C ARG A 264 3.71 -12.42 27.63
N THR A 265 4.06 -11.15 27.88
CA THR A 265 3.40 -10.06 27.18
C THR A 265 4.19 -9.58 25.97
N GLU A 266 3.46 -9.41 24.86
CA GLU A 266 3.93 -8.79 23.64
C GLU A 266 3.38 -7.36 23.45
N GLY A 267 2.71 -6.80 24.45
CA GLY A 267 2.13 -5.45 24.42
C GLY A 267 3.14 -4.32 24.20
N TYR A 268 4.43 -4.62 24.30
CA TYR A 268 5.53 -3.67 24.12
C TYR A 268 6.37 -3.93 22.87
N LEU A 269 5.95 -4.87 22.03
CA LEU A 269 6.62 -5.07 20.74
C LEU A 269 6.30 -3.90 19.81
N GLU A 270 7.33 -3.35 19.20
CA GLU A 270 7.14 -2.31 18.18
C GLU A 270 6.36 -2.88 16.97
N GLU A 271 5.36 -2.15 16.48
CA GLU A 271 4.60 -2.54 15.29
C GLU A 271 5.49 -2.72 14.05
N ALA A 272 6.65 -2.07 14.02
CA ALA A 272 7.67 -2.23 12.98
C ALA A 272 8.30 -3.64 12.93
N ALA A 273 8.13 -4.45 13.96
CA ALA A 273 8.50 -5.86 13.98
C ALA A 273 7.59 -6.74 13.10
N GLN A 274 6.56 -6.20 12.50
CA GLN A 274 5.87 -6.89 11.42
C GLN A 274 6.89 -7.11 10.29
N VAL A 275 7.31 -8.36 10.20
CA VAL A 275 8.16 -8.84 9.11
C VAL A 275 7.66 -8.19 7.82
N GLN A 276 8.51 -7.43 7.13
CA GLN A 276 8.21 -6.92 5.79
C GLN A 276 8.06 -8.11 4.84
N MET A 277 6.99 -8.83 5.02
CA MET A 277 6.55 -9.79 4.02
C MET A 277 6.11 -8.98 2.80
N SER A 278 6.59 -9.36 1.62
CA SER A 278 5.99 -8.79 0.43
C SER A 278 4.46 -8.98 0.53
N PRO A 279 3.65 -8.01 0.13
CA PRO A 279 2.19 -8.10 0.21
C PRO A 279 1.67 -9.42 -0.37
N PHE A 280 2.30 -9.90 -1.42
CA PHE A 280 1.96 -11.18 -2.06
C PHE A 280 2.22 -12.40 -1.15
N ARG A 281 3.34 -12.43 -0.42
CA ARG A 281 3.62 -13.49 0.57
C ARG A 281 2.65 -13.47 1.74
N TYR A 282 2.23 -12.28 2.17
CA TYR A 282 1.21 -12.14 3.20
C TYR A 282 -0.11 -12.76 2.74
N PHE A 283 -0.56 -12.46 1.52
CA PHE A 283 -1.76 -13.07 0.95
C PHE A 283 -1.69 -14.60 0.87
N ILE A 284 -0.54 -15.16 0.52
CA ILE A 284 -0.36 -16.63 0.43
C ILE A 284 -0.24 -17.26 1.83
N SER A 285 0.29 -16.57 2.82
CA SER A 285 0.49 -17.11 4.17
C SER A 285 -0.83 -17.34 4.93
N GLN A 286 -1.80 -16.45 4.74
CA GLN A 286 -3.09 -16.49 5.40
C GLN A 286 -4.07 -17.38 4.60
N ARG A 287 -4.63 -18.43 5.24
CA ARG A 287 -5.56 -19.34 4.58
C ARG A 287 -6.74 -18.64 3.87
N PRO A 288 -7.47 -17.70 4.52
CA PRO A 288 -8.60 -17.02 3.87
C PRO A 288 -8.16 -16.19 2.66
N LEU A 289 -7.07 -15.43 2.79
CA LEU A 289 -6.56 -14.55 1.72
C LEU A 289 -6.02 -15.36 0.53
N ARG A 290 -5.39 -16.50 0.79
CA ARG A 290 -4.92 -17.42 -0.24
C ARG A 290 -6.08 -17.97 -1.08
N TRP A 291 -7.17 -18.38 -0.44
CA TRP A 291 -8.36 -18.81 -1.17
C TRP A 291 -9.03 -17.69 -1.94
N ALA A 292 -9.09 -16.48 -1.36
CA ALA A 292 -9.58 -15.29 -2.07
C ALA A 292 -8.73 -15.00 -3.32
N LEU A 293 -7.40 -15.09 -3.21
CA LEU A 293 -6.48 -14.90 -4.34
C LEU A 293 -6.75 -15.94 -5.45
N TYR A 294 -6.91 -17.23 -5.09
CA TYR A 294 -7.20 -18.29 -6.06
C TYR A 294 -8.53 -18.06 -6.76
N LEU A 295 -9.58 -17.72 -6.00
CA LEU A 295 -10.91 -17.43 -6.55
C LEU A 295 -10.86 -16.21 -7.48
N THR A 296 -10.13 -15.16 -7.12
CA THR A 296 -9.95 -13.98 -7.98
C THR A 296 -9.23 -14.34 -9.28
N MET A 297 -8.17 -15.14 -9.21
CA MET A 297 -7.46 -15.60 -10.42
C MET A 297 -8.38 -16.43 -11.32
N ILE A 298 -9.17 -17.36 -10.75
CA ILE A 298 -10.13 -18.16 -11.49
C ILE A 298 -11.21 -17.27 -12.12
N ALA A 299 -11.74 -16.30 -11.36
CA ALA A 299 -12.74 -15.36 -11.86
C ALA A 299 -12.20 -14.52 -13.02
N ILE A 300 -10.97 -14.02 -12.94
CA ILE A 300 -10.32 -13.28 -14.02
C ILE A 300 -10.14 -14.17 -15.26
N LEU A 301 -9.71 -15.41 -15.10
CA LEU A 301 -9.56 -16.35 -16.21
C LEU A 301 -10.91 -16.64 -16.89
N LEU A 302 -11.95 -16.90 -16.10
CA LEU A 302 -13.31 -17.08 -16.62
C LEU A 302 -13.80 -15.82 -17.33
N PHE A 303 -13.64 -14.65 -16.72
CA PHE A 303 -14.00 -13.39 -17.34
C PHE A 303 -13.28 -13.18 -18.68
N MET A 304 -11.97 -13.43 -18.73
CA MET A 304 -11.19 -13.32 -19.97
C MET A 304 -11.67 -14.31 -21.04
N THR A 305 -11.96 -15.57 -20.68
CA THR A 305 -12.44 -16.57 -21.63
C THR A 305 -13.82 -16.21 -22.17
N PHE A 306 -14.73 -15.71 -21.34
CA PHE A 306 -16.06 -15.30 -21.79
C PHE A 306 -16.05 -13.99 -22.57
N THR A 307 -15.22 -13.01 -22.14
CA THR A 307 -15.13 -11.69 -22.79
C THR A 307 -14.30 -11.74 -24.08
N ALA A 308 -13.30 -12.62 -24.16
CA ALA A 308 -12.51 -12.83 -25.37
C ALA A 308 -13.31 -13.48 -26.52
N ARG A 309 -14.48 -14.04 -26.24
CA ARG A 309 -15.42 -14.35 -27.31
C ARG A 309 -15.84 -13.03 -27.95
N ARG A 310 -15.28 -12.76 -29.10
CA ARG A 310 -15.59 -11.60 -29.94
C ARG A 310 -17.11 -11.54 -30.08
N ARG A 311 -17.76 -10.61 -29.40
CA ARG A 311 -19.14 -10.23 -29.73
C ARG A 311 -19.05 -9.69 -31.16
N GLN A 312 -19.46 -10.50 -32.13
CA GLN A 312 -19.71 -9.96 -33.46
C GLN A 312 -20.69 -8.82 -33.24
N ARG A 313 -20.27 -7.61 -33.59
CA ARG A 313 -21.24 -6.51 -33.70
C ARG A 313 -22.31 -7.06 -34.66
N VAL A 314 -23.55 -7.02 -34.19
CA VAL A 314 -24.68 -7.26 -35.09
C VAL A 314 -24.41 -6.33 -36.27
N ILE A 315 -24.16 -6.91 -37.43
CA ILE A 315 -24.05 -6.13 -38.67
C ILE A 315 -25.40 -5.42 -38.76
N PRO A 316 -25.48 -4.08 -38.62
CA PRO A 316 -26.75 -3.41 -38.76
C PRO A 316 -27.26 -3.76 -40.13
N VAL A 317 -28.47 -4.27 -40.22
CA VAL A 317 -29.15 -4.43 -41.51
C VAL A 317 -29.15 -3.03 -42.09
N ILE A 318 -28.31 -2.84 -43.12
CA ILE A 318 -28.32 -1.59 -43.88
C ILE A 318 -29.63 -1.63 -44.66
N HIS A 319 -30.67 -0.97 -44.14
CA HIS A 319 -31.83 -0.63 -44.94
C HIS A 319 -31.28 0.20 -46.10
N GLU A 320 -31.77 -0.14 -47.34
CA GLU A 320 -31.49 0.67 -48.52
C GLU A 320 -31.70 2.13 -48.12
N PRO A 321 -30.79 3.01 -48.52
CA PRO A 321 -30.91 4.42 -48.14
C PRO A 321 -32.19 4.97 -48.74
N GLU A 322 -33.24 5.06 -47.97
CA GLU A 322 -34.40 5.90 -48.31
C GLU A 322 -33.83 7.29 -48.63
N ASN A 323 -34.30 7.84 -49.75
CA ASN A 323 -33.77 9.10 -50.26
C ASN A 323 -34.17 10.24 -49.31
N LYS A 324 -33.52 10.30 -48.15
CA LYS A 324 -33.77 11.27 -47.08
C LYS A 324 -33.62 12.71 -47.57
N SER A 325 -32.95 12.95 -48.70
CA SER A 325 -32.86 14.27 -49.34
C SER A 325 -34.22 14.75 -49.79
N MET A 326 -35.08 13.85 -50.29
CA MET A 326 -36.43 14.23 -50.76
C MET A 326 -37.35 14.52 -49.58
N GLU A 327 -37.33 13.68 -48.55
CA GLU A 327 -38.07 13.88 -47.30
C GLU A 327 -37.64 15.18 -46.58
N PHE A 328 -36.35 15.46 -46.57
CA PHE A 328 -35.78 16.70 -46.04
C PHE A 328 -36.25 17.93 -46.84
N THR A 329 -36.24 17.82 -48.16
CA THR A 329 -36.71 18.92 -49.06
C THR A 329 -38.21 19.20 -48.84
N GLU A 330 -39.03 18.15 -48.70
CA GLU A 330 -40.43 18.25 -48.42
C GLU A 330 -40.69 18.88 -47.03
N LEU A 331 -39.91 18.46 -46.03
CA LEU A 331 -39.98 19.04 -44.65
C LEU A 331 -39.62 20.53 -44.66
N ILE A 332 -38.52 20.90 -45.39
CA ILE A 332 -38.12 22.29 -45.51
C ILE A 332 -39.16 23.09 -46.27
N GLY A 333 -39.71 22.55 -47.36
CA GLY A 333 -40.81 23.17 -48.11
C GLY A 333 -42.03 23.46 -47.25
N THR A 334 -42.39 22.49 -46.41
CA THR A 334 -43.55 22.62 -45.47
C THR A 334 -43.26 23.67 -44.41
N LEU A 335 -42.05 23.71 -43.83
CA LEU A 335 -41.65 24.73 -42.84
C LEU A 335 -41.70 26.14 -43.42
N TYR A 336 -41.23 26.34 -44.65
CA TYR A 336 -41.28 27.64 -45.34
C TYR A 336 -42.75 28.06 -45.67
N PHE A 337 -43.56 27.11 -46.05
CA PHE A 337 -44.99 27.36 -46.31
C PHE A 337 -45.73 27.78 -45.02
N GLN A 338 -45.42 27.12 -43.90
CA GLN A 338 -46.03 27.45 -42.60
C GLN A 338 -45.60 28.83 -42.06
N LYS A 339 -44.38 29.27 -42.36
CA LYS A 339 -43.81 30.53 -41.88
C LYS A 339 -44.48 31.75 -42.58
N LYS A 340 -45.15 31.54 -43.70
CA LYS A 340 -45.83 32.56 -44.54
C LYS A 340 -44.94 33.75 -44.94
N ASP A 341 -43.61 33.51 -44.96
CA ASP A 341 -42.66 34.53 -45.40
C ASP A 341 -42.34 34.32 -46.88
N HIS A 342 -43.24 34.79 -47.70
CA HIS A 342 -43.14 34.62 -49.14
C HIS A 342 -42.01 35.44 -49.78
N ALA A 343 -41.62 36.55 -49.16
CA ALA A 343 -40.53 37.39 -49.64
C ALA A 343 -39.16 36.70 -49.45
N ASP A 344 -38.94 36.04 -48.28
CA ASP A 344 -37.71 35.28 -48.02
C ASP A 344 -37.52 34.09 -49.00
N LEU A 345 -38.63 33.45 -49.38
CA LEU A 345 -38.59 32.37 -50.36
C LEU A 345 -38.16 32.88 -51.75
N VAL A 346 -38.73 34.01 -52.20
CA VAL A 346 -38.36 34.65 -53.47
C VAL A 346 -36.92 35.13 -53.43
N HIS A 347 -36.46 35.69 -52.30
CA HIS A 347 -35.07 36.11 -52.14
C HIS A 347 -34.10 34.95 -52.27
N LYS A 348 -34.34 33.83 -51.59
CA LYS A 348 -33.50 32.65 -51.71
C LYS A 348 -33.48 32.06 -53.12
N LYS A 349 -34.66 31.95 -53.75
CA LYS A 349 -34.75 31.49 -55.13
C LYS A 349 -33.99 32.42 -56.08
N TYR A 350 -34.05 33.72 -55.85
CA TYR A 350 -33.36 34.72 -56.66
C TYR A 350 -31.80 34.58 -56.51
N ILE A 351 -31.29 34.30 -55.35
CA ILE A 351 -29.83 34.03 -55.18
C ILE A 351 -29.41 32.84 -56.04
N TYR A 352 -30.17 31.74 -56.00
CA TYR A 352 -29.91 30.59 -56.89
C TYR A 352 -30.03 30.94 -58.34
N PHE A 353 -31.03 31.73 -58.73
CA PHE A 353 -31.22 32.20 -60.10
C PHE A 353 -30.04 33.06 -60.51
N ALA A 354 -29.58 34.00 -59.74
CA ALA A 354 -28.44 34.86 -60.03
C ALA A 354 -27.15 34.05 -60.17
N GLU A 355 -26.95 33.06 -59.34
CA GLU A 355 -25.78 32.18 -59.42
C GLU A 355 -25.80 31.28 -60.65
N GLU A 356 -26.96 30.79 -61.06
CA GLU A 356 -27.13 29.99 -62.27
C GLU A 356 -26.84 30.82 -63.49
N LEU A 357 -27.34 32.07 -63.55
CA LEU A 357 -27.02 33.02 -64.68
C LEU A 357 -25.53 33.35 -64.69
N ARG A 358 -24.89 33.51 -63.55
CA ARG A 358 -23.45 33.76 -63.51
C ARG A 358 -22.64 32.54 -63.96
N ARG A 359 -23.10 31.32 -63.64
CA ARG A 359 -22.44 30.09 -64.01
C ARG A 359 -22.59 29.78 -65.52
N GLU A 360 -23.80 29.89 -66.08
CA GLU A 360 -24.10 29.43 -67.42
C GLU A 360 -23.79 30.48 -68.51
N ILE A 361 -24.05 31.75 -68.22
CA ILE A 361 -23.92 32.81 -69.19
C ILE A 361 -23.02 33.98 -68.77
N GLN A 362 -22.39 33.84 -67.56
CA GLN A 362 -21.47 34.86 -67.04
C GLN A 362 -22.08 36.25 -66.90
N VAL A 363 -23.35 36.31 -66.50
CA VAL A 363 -24.09 37.55 -66.25
C VAL A 363 -24.33 37.72 -64.75
N ASP A 364 -24.04 38.92 -64.30
CA ASP A 364 -24.32 39.31 -62.95
C ASP A 364 -25.54 40.23 -62.92
N VAL A 365 -26.67 39.70 -62.38
CA VAL A 365 -27.93 40.46 -62.31
C VAL A 365 -28.04 41.23 -60.96
N GLU A 366 -27.06 41.15 -60.07
CA GLU A 366 -26.98 41.92 -58.86
C GLU A 366 -26.33 43.29 -59.10
N ASP A 367 -25.47 43.43 -60.14
CA ASP A 367 -24.84 44.69 -60.45
C ASP A 367 -25.77 45.58 -61.27
N VAL A 368 -26.25 46.65 -60.61
CA VAL A 368 -27.21 47.62 -61.22
C VAL A 368 -26.55 48.49 -62.31
N ALA A 369 -25.23 48.62 -62.29
CA ALA A 369 -24.50 49.48 -63.19
C ALA A 369 -24.45 48.95 -64.62
N ASP A 370 -24.61 47.64 -64.84
CA ASP A 370 -24.48 46.96 -66.10
C ASP A 370 -25.80 46.28 -66.54
N ASP A 371 -26.94 46.73 -66.02
CA ASP A 371 -28.26 46.12 -66.19
C ASP A 371 -28.64 45.93 -67.67
N GLU A 372 -28.51 46.95 -68.52
CA GLU A 372 -28.89 46.85 -69.91
C GLU A 372 -28.11 45.80 -70.70
N ARG A 373 -26.80 45.72 -70.46
CA ARG A 373 -25.98 44.70 -71.13
C ARG A 373 -26.28 43.30 -70.60
N SER A 374 -26.59 43.19 -69.33
CA SER A 374 -26.96 41.92 -68.71
C SER A 374 -28.30 41.41 -69.24
N PHE A 375 -29.30 42.28 -69.42
CA PHE A 375 -30.61 41.91 -69.99
C PHE A 375 -30.50 41.49 -71.41
N ASP A 376 -29.71 42.19 -72.27
CA ASP A 376 -29.46 41.83 -73.62
C ASP A 376 -28.78 40.47 -73.76
N ARG A 377 -27.83 40.16 -72.91
CA ARG A 377 -27.16 38.87 -72.92
C ARG A 377 -28.10 37.72 -72.50
N ILE A 378 -28.93 37.91 -71.53
CA ILE A 378 -29.93 36.93 -71.14
C ILE A 378 -30.95 36.74 -72.28
N ALA A 379 -31.42 37.81 -72.89
CA ALA A 379 -32.38 37.80 -73.99
C ALA A 379 -31.81 37.04 -75.17
N GLN A 380 -30.53 37.24 -75.51
CA GLN A 380 -29.86 36.59 -76.62
C GLN A 380 -29.72 35.07 -76.44
N LYS A 381 -29.60 34.61 -75.20
CA LYS A 381 -29.45 33.19 -74.87
C LYS A 381 -30.81 32.49 -74.74
N THR A 382 -31.77 33.13 -74.08
CA THR A 382 -33.09 32.56 -73.79
C THR A 382 -34.09 32.74 -74.91
N GLY A 383 -33.82 33.65 -75.92
CA GLY A 383 -34.75 33.98 -76.95
C GLY A 383 -35.93 34.87 -76.48
N MET A 384 -35.91 35.32 -75.27
CA MET A 384 -36.93 36.19 -74.68
C MET A 384 -36.65 37.66 -74.94
N SER A 385 -37.66 38.54 -74.81
CA SER A 385 -37.46 39.97 -75.00
C SER A 385 -36.65 40.59 -73.86
N ALA A 386 -35.57 41.35 -74.16
CA ALA A 386 -34.76 42.07 -73.19
C ALA A 386 -35.60 43.02 -72.28
N GLU A 387 -36.66 43.60 -72.89
CA GLU A 387 -37.58 44.47 -72.12
C GLU A 387 -38.38 43.70 -71.06
N GLU A 388 -38.83 42.46 -71.39
CA GLU A 388 -39.56 41.60 -70.49
C GLU A 388 -38.70 41.15 -69.34
N ILE A 389 -37.42 40.74 -69.60
CA ILE A 389 -36.45 40.35 -68.64
C ILE A 389 -36.10 41.51 -67.69
N GLY A 390 -35.84 42.69 -68.26
CA GLY A 390 -35.55 43.89 -67.49
C GLY A 390 -36.70 44.31 -66.60
N LYS A 391 -37.94 44.27 -67.11
CA LYS A 391 -39.15 44.53 -66.31
C LYS A 391 -39.32 43.55 -65.14
N PHE A 392 -39.07 42.28 -65.37
CA PHE A 392 -39.12 41.23 -64.35
C PHE A 392 -38.12 41.49 -63.27
N ILE A 393 -36.83 41.67 -63.63
CA ILE A 393 -35.75 41.89 -62.63
C ILE A 393 -35.96 43.14 -61.82
N ARG A 394 -36.40 44.25 -62.50
CA ARG A 394 -36.72 45.53 -61.81
C ARG A 394 -37.92 45.37 -60.82
N THR A 395 -38.86 44.47 -61.13
CA THR A 395 -40.05 44.23 -60.29
C THR A 395 -39.70 43.36 -59.12
N VAL A 396 -38.76 42.40 -59.21
CA VAL A 396 -38.34 41.50 -58.12
C VAL A 396 -37.38 42.18 -57.15
N ARG A 397 -36.49 43.07 -57.55
CA ARG A 397 -35.50 43.77 -56.72
C ARG A 397 -36.10 44.46 -55.48
N PRO A 398 -37.21 45.21 -55.55
CA PRO A 398 -37.83 45.83 -54.37
C PRO A 398 -38.34 44.78 -53.35
N VAL A 399 -38.71 43.61 -53.83
CA VAL A 399 -39.14 42.50 -52.94
C VAL A 399 -37.95 41.91 -52.19
N ILE A 400 -36.79 41.81 -52.89
CA ILE A 400 -35.57 41.19 -52.33
C ILE A 400 -34.86 42.14 -51.38
N TYR A 401 -34.67 43.40 -51.78
CA TYR A 401 -33.87 44.38 -51.03
C TYR A 401 -34.72 45.40 -50.27
N GLY A 402 -35.97 45.54 -50.61
CA GLY A 402 -36.88 46.57 -50.06
C GLY A 402 -37.83 46.11 -48.98
N GLY A 403 -37.85 44.83 -48.63
CA GLY A 403 -38.71 44.27 -47.57
C GLY A 403 -40.21 44.34 -47.84
N GLN A 404 -40.61 44.40 -49.11
CA GLN A 404 -42.03 44.39 -49.49
C GLN A 404 -42.67 43.04 -49.21
N THR A 405 -43.81 43.00 -48.56
CA THR A 405 -44.61 41.79 -48.38
C THR A 405 -45.36 41.45 -49.64
N ILE A 406 -45.27 40.19 -50.06
CA ILE A 406 -45.92 39.70 -51.28
C ILE A 406 -46.93 38.59 -50.96
N THR A 407 -47.91 38.44 -51.82
CA THR A 407 -48.90 37.36 -51.71
C THR A 407 -48.35 36.05 -52.22
N ALA A 408 -48.93 34.91 -51.85
CA ALA A 408 -48.56 33.59 -52.32
C ALA A 408 -48.64 33.47 -53.83
N GLU A 409 -49.61 34.16 -54.46
CA GLU A 409 -49.75 34.15 -55.91
C GLU A 409 -48.59 34.91 -56.60
N GLN A 410 -48.21 36.06 -56.03
CA GLN A 410 -47.06 36.82 -56.53
C GLN A 410 -45.73 36.04 -56.35
N MET A 411 -45.56 35.40 -55.23
CA MET A 411 -44.42 34.53 -55.00
C MET A 411 -44.30 33.44 -56.09
N LYS A 412 -45.45 32.76 -56.36
CA LYS A 412 -45.51 31.72 -57.38
C LYS A 412 -45.12 32.29 -58.76
N GLN A 413 -45.71 33.44 -59.16
CA GLN A 413 -45.37 34.08 -60.47
C GLN A 413 -43.87 34.42 -60.54
N PHE A 414 -43.28 34.95 -59.52
CA PHE A 414 -41.84 35.23 -59.55
C PHE A 414 -40.96 33.96 -59.62
N ILE A 415 -41.31 32.92 -58.96
CA ILE A 415 -40.57 31.64 -59.03
C ILE A 415 -40.75 30.98 -60.34
N ASP A 416 -41.96 30.93 -60.86
CA ASP A 416 -42.25 30.36 -62.22
C ASP A 416 -41.50 31.12 -63.33
N LYS A 417 -41.45 32.46 -63.22
CA LYS A 417 -40.70 33.26 -64.21
C LYS A 417 -39.18 33.08 -64.12
N MET A 418 -38.63 32.92 -62.91
CA MET A 418 -37.19 32.56 -62.73
C MET A 418 -36.89 31.20 -63.36
N ASN A 419 -37.76 30.20 -63.11
CA ASN A 419 -37.58 28.87 -63.73
C ASN A 419 -37.70 28.92 -65.24
N GLU A 420 -38.68 29.64 -65.76
CA GLU A 420 -38.86 29.84 -67.25
C GLU A 420 -37.58 30.40 -67.91
N ILE A 421 -36.95 31.40 -67.26
CA ILE A 421 -35.71 32.00 -67.79
C ILE A 421 -34.57 30.98 -67.71
N ILE A 422 -34.46 30.21 -66.64
CA ILE A 422 -33.40 29.17 -66.50
C ILE A 422 -33.60 28.05 -67.50
N ASP A 423 -34.84 27.56 -67.65
CA ASP A 423 -35.15 26.43 -68.53
C ASP A 423 -34.90 26.76 -70.07
N HIS A 424 -34.80 28.04 -70.36
CA HIS A 424 -34.49 28.52 -71.76
C HIS A 424 -33.01 28.87 -71.96
N ILE A 425 -32.16 28.76 -71.01
CA ILE A 425 -30.72 28.93 -71.05
C ILE A 425 -30.04 27.63 -71.51
#